data_9d51f9de6996b0181508b31d6d603096
#
_entry.id   9d51f9de6996b0181508b31d6d603096
#
_cell.length_a   1.000
_cell.length_b   1.000
_cell.length_c   1.000
_cell.angle_alpha   90.00
_cell.angle_beta   90.00
_cell.angle_gamma   90.00
#
_symmetry.space_group_name_H-M   'P 1'
#
loop_
_entity.id
_entity.type
_entity.pdbx_description
1 polymer ?
#
loop_
_entity_poly.entity_id
_entity_poly.type
_entity_poly.pdbx_seq_one_letter_code
_entity_poly.pdbx_strand_id
1 'polypeptide(L)'
;SDKTPVRLYFANEDNTKLKLEIRYVDNPDAKKNLSNLASIVIRELIKGPSDEKTFKRTVPEEAKLNSPVSISGKVATVDMSKEFKTKHPGGKDAEKMTIYSIVNSLTELEGIEKVIFKIDGKSQKEFMGNFKFDGVFPRSVQLISKEAAETTSGDIKDVSENMDNAADSAVSTDQDLPVDVETMDGLEPLE
;
A
#
# COMPACT_ATOMS: atom_id res chain seq x y z
N SER A 1 -11.72 23.44 5.50
CA SER A 1 -10.44 22.98 4.99
C SER A 1 -10.63 21.80 4.05
N ASP A 2 -9.86 21.80 2.98
CA ASP A 2 -9.98 20.78 1.96
C ASP A 2 -9.11 19.58 2.32
N LYS A 3 -9.74 18.57 2.90
CA LYS A 3 -9.06 17.30 3.17
C LYS A 3 -9.11 16.41 1.94
N THR A 4 -8.07 15.62 1.74
CA THR A 4 -7.95 14.69 0.62
C THR A 4 -8.05 13.27 1.14
N PRO A 5 -8.95 12.44 0.59
CA PRO A 5 -9.01 11.04 0.97
C PRO A 5 -7.85 10.27 0.34
N VAL A 6 -7.22 9.42 1.14
CA VAL A 6 -6.23 8.45 0.66
C VAL A 6 -6.68 7.06 1.09
N ARG A 7 -6.45 6.09 0.22
CA ARG A 7 -6.80 4.70 0.47
C ARG A 7 -5.56 3.94 0.87
N LEU A 8 -5.58 3.39 2.09
CA LEU A 8 -4.43 2.73 2.69
C LEU A 8 -4.80 1.29 3.00
N TYR A 9 -3.97 0.37 2.56
CA TYR A 9 -4.16 -1.05 2.88
C TYR A 9 -3.23 -1.46 4.00
N PHE A 10 -3.83 -1.96 5.08
CA PHE A 10 -3.10 -2.52 6.22
C PHE A 10 -3.50 -3.99 6.39
N ALA A 11 -2.71 -4.74 7.13
CA ALA A 11 -2.96 -6.16 7.29
C ALA A 11 -4.10 -6.44 8.28
N ASN A 12 -4.79 -7.55 8.05
CA ASN A 12 -5.70 -8.11 9.04
C ASN A 12 -4.89 -8.81 10.15
N GLU A 13 -5.58 -9.31 11.16
CA GLU A 13 -4.94 -9.83 12.38
C GLU A 13 -3.96 -10.97 12.11
N ASP A 14 -4.27 -11.86 11.20
CA ASP A 14 -3.45 -13.04 10.91
C ASP A 14 -2.52 -12.88 9.68
N ASN A 15 -2.37 -11.68 9.16
CA ASN A 15 -1.54 -11.38 8.00
C ASN A 15 -1.91 -12.17 6.74
N THR A 16 -3.20 -12.43 6.54
CA THR A 16 -3.68 -13.15 5.36
C THR A 16 -4.29 -12.25 4.30
N LYS A 17 -4.84 -11.12 4.72
CA LYS A 17 -5.52 -10.18 3.82
C LYS A 17 -5.19 -8.74 4.18
N LEU A 18 -5.34 -7.88 3.18
CA LEU A 18 -5.23 -6.43 3.34
C LEU A 18 -6.64 -5.85 3.47
N LYS A 19 -6.80 -4.97 4.46
CA LYS A 19 -8.06 -4.27 4.72
C LYS A 19 -7.88 -2.80 4.40
N LEU A 20 -8.91 -2.22 3.80
CA LEU A 20 -8.88 -0.82 3.38
C LEU A 20 -9.23 0.11 4.53
N GLU A 21 -8.38 1.09 4.77
CA GLU A 21 -8.66 2.25 5.60
C GLU A 21 -8.70 3.48 4.69
N ILE A 22 -9.78 4.25 4.75
CA ILE A 22 -9.86 5.54 4.07
C ILE A 22 -9.50 6.61 5.08
N ARG A 23 -8.44 7.36 4.79
CA ARG A 23 -7.92 8.41 5.66
C ARG A 23 -8.02 9.76 4.97
N TYR A 24 -8.60 10.72 5.64
CA TYR A 24 -8.66 12.08 5.14
C TYR A 24 -7.46 12.86 5.66
N VAL A 25 -6.60 13.29 4.74
CA VAL A 25 -5.38 14.00 5.09
C VAL A 25 -5.54 15.49 4.80
N ASP A 26 -5.09 16.31 5.73
CA ASP A 26 -5.09 17.76 5.60
C ASP A 26 -3.68 18.21 5.20
N ASN A 27 -3.38 18.03 3.91
CA ASN A 27 -2.06 18.37 3.36
C ASN A 27 -2.26 18.99 1.98
N PRO A 28 -1.98 20.28 1.82
CA PRO A 28 -2.17 20.96 0.53
C PRO A 28 -1.33 20.37 -0.59
N ASP A 29 -0.22 19.70 -0.28
CA ASP A 29 0.64 19.09 -1.28
C ASP A 29 -0.02 17.87 -1.94
N ALA A 30 -1.04 17.28 -1.31
CA ALA A 30 -1.77 16.13 -1.86
C ALA A 30 -2.43 16.45 -3.21
N LYS A 31 -2.76 17.69 -3.47
CA LYS A 31 -3.46 18.11 -4.68
C LYS A 31 -2.55 18.69 -5.76
N LYS A 32 -1.25 18.82 -5.48
CA LYS A 32 -0.32 19.45 -6.42
C LYS A 32 0.00 18.57 -7.61
N ASN A 33 0.38 17.33 -7.37
CA ASN A 33 0.70 16.39 -8.43
C ASN A 33 0.66 14.96 -7.89
N LEU A 34 0.73 13.99 -8.80
CA LEU A 34 0.65 12.58 -8.44
C LEU A 34 1.83 12.13 -7.58
N SER A 35 3.03 12.61 -7.84
CA SER A 35 4.21 12.28 -7.04
C SER A 35 4.03 12.70 -5.58
N ASN A 36 3.50 13.89 -5.35
CA ASN A 36 3.23 14.37 -3.98
C ASN A 36 2.17 13.51 -3.29
N LEU A 37 1.09 13.20 -3.99
CA LEU A 37 0.03 12.35 -3.43
C LEU A 37 0.54 10.95 -3.11
N ALA A 38 1.29 10.34 -4.02
CA ALA A 38 1.91 9.03 -3.80
C ALA A 38 2.86 9.05 -2.61
N SER A 39 3.65 10.10 -2.47
CA SER A 39 4.59 10.25 -1.35
C SER A 39 3.84 10.37 -0.02
N ILE A 40 2.72 11.08 -0.01
CA ILE A 40 1.85 11.19 1.17
C ILE A 40 1.29 9.82 1.53
N VAL A 41 0.83 9.03 0.55
CA VAL A 41 0.33 7.67 0.79
C VAL A 41 1.41 6.83 1.50
N ILE A 42 2.65 6.86 1.02
CA ILE A 42 3.74 6.12 1.67
C ILE A 42 3.96 6.59 3.10
N ARG A 43 4.00 7.90 3.33
CA ARG A 43 4.19 8.44 4.68
C ARG A 43 3.05 8.07 5.62
N GLU A 44 1.81 8.05 5.13
CA GLU A 44 0.67 7.63 5.93
C GLU A 44 0.71 6.13 6.25
N LEU A 45 1.19 5.29 5.33
CA LEU A 45 1.43 3.86 5.60
C LEU A 45 2.49 3.69 6.70
N ILE A 46 3.55 4.50 6.67
CA ILE A 46 4.61 4.47 7.69
C ILE A 46 4.06 4.88 9.06
N LYS A 47 3.14 5.83 9.11
CA LYS A 47 2.47 6.21 10.37
C LYS A 47 1.69 5.03 10.96
N GLY A 48 1.22 4.13 10.12
CA GLY A 48 0.48 2.94 10.52
C GLY A 48 -1.02 3.16 10.59
N PRO A 49 -1.77 2.11 10.94
CA PRO A 49 -3.22 2.19 11.01
C PRO A 49 -3.70 3.08 12.15
N SER A 50 -4.84 3.72 11.94
CA SER A 50 -5.46 4.55 12.98
C SER A 50 -6.05 3.72 14.11
N ASP A 51 -6.48 2.51 13.82
CA ASP A 51 -7.02 1.57 14.79
C ASP A 51 -6.22 0.27 14.76
N GLU A 52 -5.30 0.14 15.71
CA GLU A 52 -4.45 -1.04 15.82
C GLU A 52 -5.18 -2.28 16.34
N LYS A 53 -6.42 -2.15 16.79
CA LYS A 53 -7.26 -3.28 17.17
C LYS A 53 -7.86 -3.95 15.94
N THR A 54 -8.12 -3.18 14.90
CA THR A 54 -8.75 -3.66 13.66
C THR A 54 -7.72 -4.01 12.60
N PHE A 55 -6.61 -3.26 12.56
CA PHE A 55 -5.57 -3.39 11.54
C PHE A 55 -4.21 -3.61 12.18
N LYS A 56 -3.35 -4.30 11.46
CA LYS A 56 -1.93 -4.44 11.82
C LYS A 56 -1.07 -3.58 10.90
N ARG A 57 -0.06 -2.96 11.50
CA ARG A 57 0.97 -2.22 10.79
C ARG A 57 1.66 -3.14 9.78
N THR A 58 1.94 -2.60 8.60
CA THR A 58 2.60 -3.33 7.51
C THR A 58 3.99 -2.79 7.20
N VAL A 59 4.26 -1.53 7.50
CA VAL A 59 5.55 -0.88 7.25
C VAL A 59 6.17 -0.50 8.58
N PRO A 60 7.45 -0.83 8.81
CA PRO A 60 8.12 -0.43 10.06
C PRO A 60 8.03 1.08 10.28
N GLU A 61 7.74 1.50 11.49
CA GLU A 61 7.62 2.94 11.80
C GLU A 61 8.93 3.70 11.67
N GLU A 62 10.05 3.00 11.76
CA GLU A 62 11.39 3.57 11.60
C GLU A 62 11.76 3.79 10.15
N ALA A 63 11.04 3.19 9.20
CA ALA A 63 11.30 3.36 7.79
C ALA A 63 11.03 4.80 7.36
N LYS A 64 11.78 5.25 6.37
CA LYS A 64 11.61 6.58 5.78
C LYS A 64 11.58 6.48 4.27
N LEU A 65 10.83 7.35 3.65
CA LEU A 65 10.86 7.54 2.21
C LEU A 65 12.06 8.45 1.91
N ASN A 66 13.06 7.92 1.22
CA ASN A 66 14.32 8.63 0.97
C ASN A 66 14.18 9.81 0.00
N SER A 67 13.24 9.71 -0.93
CA SER A 67 12.99 10.73 -1.94
C SER A 67 11.52 10.65 -2.34
N PRO A 68 10.96 11.72 -2.93
CA PRO A 68 9.58 11.65 -3.42
C PRO A 68 9.40 10.46 -4.36
N VAL A 69 8.23 9.84 -4.32
CA VAL A 69 7.89 8.74 -5.24
C VAL A 69 8.01 9.26 -6.66
N SER A 70 8.81 8.57 -7.48
CA SER A 70 8.92 8.94 -8.90
C SER A 70 8.00 8.07 -9.72
N ILE A 71 7.39 8.66 -10.76
CA ILE A 71 6.41 7.99 -11.59
C ILE A 71 6.79 8.16 -13.05
N SER A 72 6.89 7.06 -13.76
CA SER A 72 7.22 7.06 -15.19
C SER A 72 6.48 5.90 -15.84
N GLY A 73 5.71 6.19 -16.88
CA GLY A 73 4.95 5.16 -17.61
C GLY A 73 4.01 4.37 -16.71
N LYS A 74 3.36 5.04 -15.77
CA LYS A 74 2.43 4.46 -14.78
C LYS A 74 3.10 3.49 -13.79
N VAL A 75 4.42 3.53 -13.69
CA VAL A 75 5.20 2.76 -12.73
C VAL A 75 5.75 3.72 -11.67
N ALA A 76 5.41 3.47 -10.41
CA ALA A 76 5.94 4.23 -9.30
C ALA A 76 7.17 3.56 -8.75
N THR A 77 8.23 4.33 -8.51
CA THR A 77 9.43 3.86 -7.84
C THR A 77 9.46 4.41 -6.42
N VAL A 78 9.54 3.51 -5.45
CA VAL A 78 9.54 3.81 -4.03
C VAL A 78 10.91 3.47 -3.47
N ASP A 79 11.63 4.49 -3.01
CA ASP A 79 12.97 4.34 -2.43
C ASP A 79 12.87 4.49 -0.92
N MET A 80 13.03 3.38 -0.21
CA MET A 80 12.89 3.33 1.24
C MET A 80 14.26 3.27 1.91
N SER A 81 14.34 3.80 3.12
CA SER A 81 15.53 3.67 3.94
C SER A 81 15.77 2.21 4.33
N LYS A 82 17.01 1.91 4.74
CA LYS A 82 17.39 0.54 5.15
C LYS A 82 16.50 -0.01 6.28
N GLU A 83 15.94 0.85 7.13
CA GLU A 83 15.07 0.46 8.24
C GLU A 83 13.82 -0.29 7.77
N PHE A 84 13.42 -0.08 6.53
CA PHE A 84 12.34 -0.84 5.92
C PHE A 84 12.60 -2.35 5.98
N LYS A 85 13.87 -2.75 5.87
CA LYS A 85 14.31 -4.15 6.01
C LYS A 85 14.78 -4.43 7.43
N THR A 86 15.68 -3.62 7.98
CA THR A 86 16.35 -3.93 9.24
C THR A 86 15.42 -3.90 10.44
N LYS A 87 14.33 -3.15 10.35
CA LYS A 87 13.32 -3.04 11.42
C LYS A 87 12.05 -3.85 11.13
N HIS A 88 12.03 -4.58 10.03
CA HIS A 88 10.92 -5.45 9.69
C HIS A 88 10.95 -6.70 10.57
N PRO A 89 9.79 -7.15 11.08
CA PRO A 89 9.75 -8.34 11.96
C PRO A 89 10.10 -9.65 11.24
N GLY A 90 10.02 -9.68 9.90
CA GLY A 90 10.27 -10.87 9.12
C GLY A 90 9.09 -11.83 9.12
N GLY A 91 9.26 -12.92 8.38
CA GLY A 91 8.22 -13.93 8.19
C GLY A 91 7.49 -13.73 6.88
N LYS A 92 7.22 -14.84 6.20
CA LYS A 92 6.68 -14.84 4.84
C LYS A 92 5.38 -14.05 4.71
N ASP A 93 4.44 -14.24 5.65
CA ASP A 93 3.15 -13.56 5.58
C ASP A 93 3.28 -12.07 5.84
N ALA A 94 4.08 -11.68 6.84
CA ALA A 94 4.31 -10.27 7.15
C ALA A 94 5.02 -9.55 6.00
N GLU A 95 5.99 -10.19 5.37
CA GLU A 95 6.69 -9.63 4.22
C GLU A 95 5.75 -9.40 3.04
N LYS A 96 4.87 -10.36 2.75
CA LYS A 96 3.86 -10.23 1.70
C LYS A 96 2.92 -9.06 1.98
N MET A 97 2.45 -8.94 3.21
CA MET A 97 1.56 -7.84 3.59
C MET A 97 2.26 -6.49 3.42
N THR A 98 3.53 -6.40 3.78
CA THR A 98 4.32 -5.17 3.64
C THR A 98 4.42 -4.74 2.17
N ILE A 99 4.82 -5.66 1.30
CA ILE A 99 4.98 -5.37 -0.12
C ILE A 99 3.65 -4.90 -0.72
N TYR A 100 2.58 -5.68 -0.52
CA TYR A 100 1.31 -5.38 -1.16
C TYR A 100 0.50 -4.29 -0.45
N SER A 101 0.79 -3.99 0.81
CA SER A 101 0.28 -2.77 1.45
C SER A 101 0.67 -1.54 0.62
N ILE A 102 1.92 -1.46 0.22
CA ILE A 102 2.44 -0.35 -0.59
C ILE A 102 1.90 -0.44 -2.01
N VAL A 103 2.03 -1.61 -2.65
CA VAL A 103 1.60 -1.78 -4.05
C VAL A 103 0.11 -1.46 -4.22
N ASN A 104 -0.74 -2.04 -3.37
CA ASN A 104 -2.19 -1.86 -3.50
C ASN A 104 -2.62 -0.44 -3.12
N SER A 105 -1.96 0.17 -2.14
CA SER A 105 -2.28 1.56 -1.79
C SER A 105 -1.91 2.53 -2.90
N LEU A 106 -0.74 2.36 -3.52
CA LEU A 106 -0.31 3.22 -4.61
C LEU A 106 -1.13 3.02 -5.88
N THR A 107 -1.49 1.77 -6.19
CA THR A 107 -2.26 1.46 -7.40
C THR A 107 -3.74 1.85 -7.27
N GLU A 108 -4.20 2.29 -6.09
CA GLU A 108 -5.49 2.98 -5.97
C GLU A 108 -5.47 4.33 -6.67
N LEU A 109 -4.29 4.92 -6.84
CA LEU A 109 -4.16 6.23 -7.47
C LEU A 109 -4.20 6.09 -8.99
N GLU A 110 -5.05 6.89 -9.61
CA GLU A 110 -5.08 6.96 -11.07
C GLU A 110 -3.70 7.43 -11.57
N GLY A 111 -3.14 6.70 -12.53
CA GLY A 111 -1.82 6.98 -13.06
C GLY A 111 -0.72 6.10 -12.51
N ILE A 112 -1.02 5.22 -11.56
CA ILE A 112 -0.06 4.23 -11.05
C ILE A 112 -0.66 2.84 -11.22
N GLU A 113 0.02 1.99 -11.97
CA GLU A 113 -0.42 0.61 -12.20
C GLU A 113 0.52 -0.42 -11.60
N LYS A 114 1.81 -0.07 -11.43
CA LYS A 114 2.84 -0.97 -10.93
C LYS A 114 3.81 -0.22 -10.05
N VAL A 115 4.55 -0.95 -9.22
CA VAL A 115 5.49 -0.38 -8.27
C VAL A 115 6.84 -1.09 -8.36
N ILE A 116 7.91 -0.31 -8.32
CA ILE A 116 9.29 -0.78 -8.20
C ILE A 116 9.81 -0.30 -6.84
N PHE A 117 10.55 -1.15 -6.14
CA PHE A 117 11.15 -0.83 -4.85
C PHE A 117 12.65 -0.65 -4.96
N LYS A 118 13.18 0.29 -4.17
CA LYS A 118 14.60 0.45 -3.93
C LYS A 118 14.83 0.60 -2.43
N ILE A 119 16.00 0.19 -1.99
CA ILE A 119 16.46 0.41 -0.60
C ILE A 119 17.74 1.22 -0.69
N ASP A 120 17.74 2.40 -0.07
CA ASP A 120 18.85 3.34 -0.13
C ASP A 120 19.36 3.55 -1.57
N GLY A 121 18.41 3.73 -2.49
CA GLY A 121 18.68 4.02 -3.88
C GLY A 121 19.07 2.82 -4.74
N LYS A 122 19.06 1.61 -4.19
CA LYS A 122 19.51 0.41 -4.88
C LYS A 122 18.41 -0.65 -4.99
N SER A 123 18.34 -1.29 -6.15
CA SER A 123 17.50 -2.46 -6.34
C SER A 123 18.03 -3.61 -5.47
N GLN A 124 17.12 -4.41 -4.91
CA GLN A 124 17.46 -5.57 -4.09
C GLN A 124 16.89 -6.82 -4.74
N LYS A 125 17.69 -7.88 -4.86
CA LYS A 125 17.23 -9.15 -5.46
C LYS A 125 16.14 -9.81 -4.63
N GLU A 126 16.24 -9.69 -3.30
CA GLU A 126 15.27 -10.25 -2.37
C GLU A 126 14.90 -9.24 -1.31
N PHE A 127 13.74 -9.38 -0.70
CA PHE A 127 13.34 -8.53 0.42
C PHE A 127 14.00 -9.00 1.70
N MET A 128 13.50 -10.09 2.28
CA MET A 128 14.03 -10.62 3.54
C MET A 128 14.21 -12.14 3.47
N GLY A 129 14.57 -12.64 2.30
CA GLY A 129 14.84 -14.04 2.07
C GLY A 129 13.64 -14.86 1.57
N ASN A 130 12.44 -14.32 1.56
CA ASN A 130 11.24 -15.06 1.13
C ASN A 130 10.72 -14.68 -0.26
N PHE A 131 10.98 -13.45 -0.70
CA PHE A 131 10.41 -12.95 -1.95
C PHE A 131 11.45 -12.24 -2.79
N LYS A 132 11.35 -12.40 -4.11
CA LYS A 132 12.07 -11.56 -5.06
C LYS A 132 11.59 -10.13 -4.90
N PHE A 133 12.53 -9.17 -4.99
CA PHE A 133 12.23 -7.77 -4.72
C PHE A 133 12.71 -6.83 -5.81
N ASP A 134 13.34 -7.35 -6.86
CA ASP A 134 13.85 -6.57 -7.99
C ASP A 134 12.88 -6.49 -9.16
N GLY A 135 11.67 -7.03 -9.01
CA GLY A 135 10.66 -7.02 -10.05
C GLY A 135 9.78 -5.77 -10.03
N VAL A 136 8.85 -5.75 -10.97
CA VAL A 136 7.81 -4.73 -11.06
C VAL A 136 6.52 -5.36 -10.52
N PHE A 137 5.95 -4.75 -9.48
CA PHE A 137 4.82 -5.35 -8.75
C PHE A 137 3.49 -4.74 -9.19
N PRO A 138 2.63 -5.50 -9.86
CA PRO A 138 1.26 -5.06 -10.11
C PRO A 138 0.37 -5.30 -8.88
N ARG A 139 -0.78 -4.66 -8.87
CA ARG A 139 -1.81 -4.80 -7.83
C ARG A 139 -2.21 -6.26 -7.63
N SER A 140 -2.48 -6.66 -6.39
CA SER A 140 -3.00 -7.97 -6.05
C SER A 140 -4.39 -7.86 -5.41
N VAL A 141 -5.41 -8.08 -6.20
CA VAL A 141 -6.81 -8.04 -5.75
C VAL A 141 -7.13 -9.22 -4.83
N GLN A 142 -6.47 -10.35 -5.04
CA GLN A 142 -6.68 -11.55 -4.22
C GLN A 142 -6.37 -11.32 -2.74
N LEU A 143 -5.45 -10.40 -2.44
CA LEU A 143 -5.08 -10.10 -1.06
C LEU A 143 -6.06 -9.14 -0.38
N ILE A 144 -6.96 -8.51 -1.13
CA ILE A 144 -7.86 -7.52 -0.56
C ILE A 144 -9.01 -8.21 0.16
N SER A 145 -9.22 -7.81 1.43
CA SER A 145 -10.35 -8.25 2.23
C SER A 145 -11.65 -7.71 1.65
N LYS A 146 -12.71 -8.51 1.72
CA LYS A 146 -14.06 -8.09 1.29
C LYS A 146 -14.83 -7.38 2.39
N GLU A 147 -14.21 -7.18 3.55
CA GLU A 147 -14.81 -6.40 4.62
C GLU A 147 -14.91 -4.92 4.25
N ALA A 148 -15.91 -4.23 4.79
CA ALA A 148 -16.09 -2.81 4.57
C ALA A 148 -14.86 -2.01 5.03
N ALA A 149 -14.56 -0.92 4.31
CA ALA A 149 -13.45 -0.05 4.66
C ALA A 149 -13.70 0.67 5.99
N GLU A 150 -12.61 0.91 6.74
CA GLU A 150 -12.64 1.75 7.93
C GLU A 150 -12.28 3.18 7.56
N THR A 151 -12.84 4.14 8.29
CA THR A 151 -12.59 5.54 8.06
C THR A 151 -12.17 6.23 9.36
N THR A 152 -11.21 7.14 9.28
CA THR A 152 -10.51 7.64 10.45
C THR A 152 -10.63 9.12 10.73
N SER A 153 -11.30 9.91 9.92
CA SER A 153 -11.48 11.32 10.22
C SER A 153 -12.60 11.94 9.39
N GLY A 154 -12.91 13.19 9.66
CA GLY A 154 -13.92 13.94 8.94
C GLY A 154 -15.32 13.77 9.46
N ASP A 155 -16.30 14.20 8.68
CA ASP A 155 -17.71 14.05 8.99
C ASP A 155 -18.12 12.60 8.76
N ILE A 156 -18.60 11.94 9.80
CA ILE A 156 -18.95 10.52 9.75
C ILE A 156 -19.98 10.19 8.67
N LYS A 157 -20.95 11.07 8.42
CA LYS A 157 -21.98 10.83 7.40
C LYS A 157 -21.42 10.81 5.99
N ASP A 158 -20.66 11.84 5.63
CA ASP A 158 -20.08 11.95 4.29
C ASP A 158 -19.04 10.86 4.06
N VAL A 159 -18.33 10.54 5.11
CA VAL A 159 -17.30 9.52 5.11
C VAL A 159 -17.89 8.13 4.92
N SER A 160 -19.06 7.84 5.48
CA SER A 160 -19.73 6.56 5.31
C SER A 160 -20.12 6.30 3.85
N GLU A 161 -20.59 7.31 3.13
CA GLU A 161 -20.91 7.18 1.70
C GLU A 161 -19.66 6.88 0.89
N ASN A 162 -18.58 7.59 1.18
CA ASN A 162 -17.31 7.37 0.50
C ASN A 162 -16.72 5.98 0.80
N MET A 163 -16.92 5.52 2.02
CA MET A 163 -16.48 4.19 2.44
C MET A 163 -17.21 3.09 1.68
N ASP A 164 -18.51 3.22 1.51
CA ASP A 164 -19.31 2.26 0.76
C ASP A 164 -18.87 2.22 -0.71
N ASN A 165 -18.65 3.39 -1.31
CA ASN A 165 -18.15 3.47 -2.68
C ASN A 165 -16.76 2.86 -2.82
N ALA A 166 -15.90 3.07 -1.86
CA ALA A 166 -14.56 2.51 -1.87
C ALA A 166 -14.59 0.99 -1.72
N ALA A 167 -15.46 0.47 -0.84
CA ALA A 167 -15.63 -0.97 -0.67
C ALA A 167 -16.18 -1.61 -1.95
N ASP A 168 -17.15 -0.99 -2.59
CA ASP A 168 -17.70 -1.44 -3.85
C ASP A 168 -16.63 -1.45 -4.96
N SER A 169 -15.81 -0.43 -5.01
CA SER A 169 -14.70 -0.37 -5.97
C SER A 169 -13.70 -1.52 -5.74
N ALA A 170 -13.40 -1.83 -4.49
CA ALA A 170 -12.50 -2.92 -4.14
C ALA A 170 -13.12 -4.28 -4.53
N VAL A 171 -14.41 -4.47 -4.31
CA VAL A 171 -15.13 -5.69 -4.70
C VAL A 171 -15.17 -5.83 -6.22
N SER A 172 -15.40 -4.73 -6.92
CA SER A 172 -15.41 -4.75 -8.40
C SER A 172 -14.05 -5.16 -8.95
N THR A 173 -12.98 -4.73 -8.31
CA THR A 173 -11.62 -5.11 -8.71
C THR A 173 -11.37 -6.61 -8.54
N ASP A 174 -12.03 -7.24 -7.56
CA ASP A 174 -11.96 -8.68 -7.35
C ASP A 174 -12.43 -9.49 -8.56
N GLN A 175 -13.22 -8.90 -9.44
CA GLN A 175 -13.73 -9.59 -10.62
C GLN A 175 -12.66 -9.78 -11.70
N ASP A 176 -11.53 -9.10 -11.55
CA ASP A 176 -10.39 -9.21 -12.46
C ASP A 176 -9.39 -10.28 -12.01
N LEU A 177 -9.88 -11.33 -11.38
CA LEU A 177 -9.08 -12.42 -10.81
C LEU A 177 -8.03 -13.03 -11.74
N PRO A 178 -8.28 -13.24 -13.04
CA PRO A 178 -7.26 -13.82 -13.91
C PRO A 178 -5.96 -13.01 -13.97
N VAL A 179 -6.05 -11.70 -13.78
CA VAL A 179 -4.89 -10.82 -13.77
C VAL A 179 -4.08 -11.00 -12.47
N ASP A 180 -4.77 -11.29 -11.37
CA ASP A 180 -4.13 -11.45 -10.07
C ASP A 180 -3.33 -12.73 -9.94
N VAL A 181 -3.74 -13.79 -10.62
CA VAL A 181 -2.97 -15.03 -10.64
C VAL A 181 -1.59 -14.77 -11.23
N GLU A 182 -1.51 -13.94 -12.27
CA GLU A 182 -0.25 -13.53 -12.86
C GLU A 182 0.56 -12.62 -11.93
N THR A 183 -0.12 -11.74 -11.19
CA THR A 183 0.57 -10.84 -10.27
C THR A 183 1.22 -11.58 -9.11
N MET A 184 0.65 -12.69 -8.68
CA MET A 184 1.25 -13.50 -7.62
C MET A 184 2.55 -14.18 -8.08
N ASP A 185 2.73 -14.39 -9.37
CA ASP A 185 3.97 -14.94 -9.92
C ASP A 185 5.16 -14.00 -9.72
N GLY A 186 4.92 -12.69 -9.64
CA GLY A 186 5.96 -11.71 -9.35
C GLY A 186 6.51 -11.82 -7.93
N LEU A 187 5.82 -12.52 -7.04
CA LEU A 187 6.18 -12.67 -5.65
C LEU A 187 6.57 -14.11 -5.33
N GLU A 188 7.42 -14.70 -6.17
CA GLU A 188 7.89 -16.06 -5.95
C GLU A 188 8.77 -16.15 -4.72
N PRO A 189 8.59 -17.20 -3.89
CA PRO A 189 9.50 -17.48 -2.79
C PRO A 189 10.89 -17.79 -3.32
N LEU A 190 11.90 -17.43 -2.57
CA LEU A 190 13.27 -17.84 -2.85
C LEU A 190 13.45 -19.28 -2.40
N GLU A 191 14.20 -20.08 -3.17
CA GLU A 191 14.56 -21.45 -2.83
C GLU A 191 15.72 -21.51 -1.84
#